data_e5be571a3d7fc769b893675bffdcb082
#
_entry.id   e5be571a3d7fc769b893675bffdcb082
#
_cell.length_a   1.000
_cell.length_b   1.000
_cell.length_c   1.000
_cell.angle_alpha   90.00
_cell.angle_beta   90.00
_cell.angle_gamma   90.00
#
_symmetry.space_group_name_H-M   'P 1'
#
loop_
_entity.id
_entity.type
_entity.pdbx_description
1 polymer ?
#
loop_
_entity_poly.entity_id
_entity_poly.type
_entity_poly.pdbx_seq_one_letter_code
_entity_poly.pdbx_strand_id
1 'polypeptide(L)'
;YINSVSDLLSLARNCAYDQWSVGKTVILQKDLSLEGMLWEPIPSFSGQFKGNGHTISDLTITGQYSPAGLFGIVEEQGSIESLSVRGVVSVSDSADTTTGGIVGINHGTLISCQFTGVVTGDSEVGGIVGRTDGLVSGCVNQGRVLGRKDVGGIAGQAEPYRELDLSKDTIRRLRSELEVLRGLVDDTTGVVENSTTSISNSFSAMTSQMDTAIAAARQLDDQASDYGDEVADEIDRASTLLADTLKIGRAHV
;
A
#
# COMPACT_ATOMS: atom_id res chain seq x y z
N TYR A 1 5.70 26.71 0.33
CA TYR A 1 6.42 26.62 1.60
C TYR A 1 5.48 26.97 2.75
N ILE A 2 5.65 26.30 3.88
CA ILE A 2 4.92 26.54 5.12
C ILE A 2 5.92 27.14 6.14
N ASN A 3 5.76 28.42 6.44
CA ASN A 3 6.58 29.17 7.39
C ASN A 3 5.79 29.67 8.60
N SER A 4 4.48 29.51 8.59
CA SER A 4 3.58 29.99 9.63
C SER A 4 2.33 29.14 9.73
N VAL A 5 1.62 29.26 10.84
CA VAL A 5 0.31 28.64 11.02
C VAL A 5 -0.68 29.15 9.97
N SER A 6 -0.57 30.44 9.58
CA SER A 6 -1.41 31.00 8.51
C SER A 6 -1.21 30.30 7.16
N ASP A 7 0.04 29.89 6.84
CA ASP A 7 0.33 29.14 5.62
C ASP A 7 -0.29 27.74 5.69
N LEU A 8 -0.22 27.08 6.86
CA LEU A 8 -0.82 25.77 7.08
C LEU A 8 -2.35 25.84 6.99
N LEU A 9 -2.98 26.88 7.55
CA LEU A 9 -4.42 27.13 7.39
C LEU A 9 -4.81 27.40 5.93
N SER A 10 -3.94 28.10 5.19
CA SER A 10 -4.16 28.36 3.77
C SER A 10 -4.06 27.06 2.96
N LEU A 11 -3.13 26.16 3.30
CA LEU A 11 -3.07 24.83 2.72
C LEU A 11 -4.38 24.06 2.97
N ALA A 12 -4.85 24.04 4.24
CA ALA A 12 -6.08 23.33 4.60
C ALA A 12 -7.29 23.84 3.82
N ARG A 13 -7.45 25.16 3.71
CA ARG A 13 -8.53 25.78 2.92
C ARG A 13 -8.45 25.46 1.44
N ASN A 14 -7.25 25.49 0.88
CA ASN A 14 -7.06 25.20 -0.54
C ASN A 14 -7.33 23.72 -0.85
N CYS A 15 -6.97 22.82 0.06
CA CYS A 15 -7.23 21.38 -0.05
C CYS A 15 -8.73 21.01 0.10
N ALA A 16 -9.59 21.96 0.45
CA ALA A 16 -11.04 21.77 0.37
C ALA A 16 -11.58 21.79 -1.08
N TYR A 17 -10.78 22.26 -2.03
CA TYR A 17 -11.10 22.20 -3.45
C TYR A 17 -10.44 20.99 -4.07
N ASP A 18 -11.24 20.16 -4.75
CA ASP A 18 -10.79 18.93 -5.39
C ASP A 18 -9.55 19.17 -6.26
N GLN A 19 -8.58 18.25 -6.13
CA GLN A 19 -7.34 18.21 -6.91
C GLN A 19 -6.42 19.44 -6.78
N TRP A 20 -6.70 20.40 -5.89
CA TRP A 20 -5.82 21.57 -5.78
C TRP A 20 -4.37 21.20 -5.46
N SER A 21 -4.16 20.18 -4.64
CA SER A 21 -2.83 19.74 -4.20
C SER A 21 -2.10 18.82 -5.19
N VAL A 22 -2.77 18.32 -6.23
CA VAL A 22 -2.17 17.43 -7.23
C VAL A 22 -0.91 18.04 -7.85
N GLY A 23 0.17 17.27 -7.85
CA GLY A 23 1.47 17.66 -8.42
C GLY A 23 2.20 18.77 -7.65
N LYS A 24 1.67 19.25 -6.52
CA LYS A 24 2.34 20.27 -5.71
C LYS A 24 3.22 19.65 -4.64
N THR A 25 4.37 20.28 -4.41
CA THR A 25 5.23 19.98 -3.28
C THR A 25 5.08 21.07 -2.23
N VAL A 26 4.69 20.68 -1.02
CA VAL A 26 4.57 21.54 0.16
C VAL A 26 5.71 21.21 1.11
N ILE A 27 6.46 22.22 1.55
CA ILE A 27 7.66 22.03 2.37
C ILE A 27 7.47 22.80 3.67
N LEU A 28 7.51 22.09 4.79
CA LEU A 28 7.56 22.71 6.12
C LEU A 28 8.98 23.21 6.38
N GLN A 29 9.11 24.49 6.74
CA GLN A 29 10.41 25.16 6.85
C GLN A 29 10.86 25.37 8.30
N LYS A 30 9.98 25.18 9.25
CA LYS A 30 10.25 25.29 10.68
C LYS A 30 9.16 24.61 11.50
N ASP A 31 9.43 24.42 12.77
CA ASP A 31 8.44 23.94 13.72
C ASP A 31 7.29 24.94 13.88
N LEU A 32 6.08 24.41 14.01
CA LEU A 32 4.86 25.19 14.21
C LEU A 32 4.14 24.73 15.48
N SER A 33 3.59 25.68 16.23
CA SER A 33 2.67 25.43 17.34
C SER A 33 1.26 25.84 16.95
N LEU A 34 0.29 24.95 17.18
CA LEU A 34 -1.13 25.19 17.00
C LEU A 34 -1.82 25.52 18.35
N GLU A 35 -1.04 26.00 19.33
CA GLU A 35 -1.53 26.31 20.67
C GLU A 35 -2.75 27.23 20.65
N GLY A 36 -3.77 26.85 21.40
CA GLY A 36 -5.02 27.60 21.49
C GLY A 36 -5.96 27.48 20.30
N MET A 37 -5.63 26.66 19.31
CA MET A 37 -6.47 26.43 18.13
C MET A 37 -7.13 25.05 18.15
N LEU A 38 -8.39 25.00 17.75
CA LEU A 38 -9.03 23.75 17.35
C LEU A 38 -8.73 23.54 15.86
N TRP A 39 -8.13 22.40 15.56
CA TRP A 39 -7.76 22.06 14.19
C TRP A 39 -8.88 21.29 13.50
N GLU A 40 -9.19 21.71 12.28
CA GLU A 40 -10.01 20.95 11.35
C GLU A 40 -9.10 20.14 10.42
N PRO A 41 -9.34 18.82 10.26
CA PRO A 41 -8.52 18.01 9.36
C PRO A 41 -8.41 18.59 7.96
N ILE A 42 -7.20 18.58 7.38
CA ILE A 42 -7.03 18.91 5.96
C ILE A 42 -7.83 17.89 5.15
N PRO A 43 -8.87 18.29 4.38
CA PRO A 43 -9.90 17.35 3.90
C PRO A 43 -9.34 16.26 2.99
N SER A 44 -8.58 16.62 1.96
CA SER A 44 -7.99 15.70 1.00
C SER A 44 -6.65 16.25 0.50
N PHE A 45 -5.64 15.39 0.42
CA PHE A 45 -4.30 15.78 0.01
C PHE A 45 -3.71 14.79 -1.01
N SER A 46 -3.42 15.29 -2.22
CA SER A 46 -2.85 14.52 -3.35
C SER A 46 -1.43 14.97 -3.72
N GLY A 47 -0.83 15.91 -2.99
CA GLY A 47 0.50 16.44 -3.25
C GLY A 47 1.60 15.72 -2.47
N GLN A 48 2.79 16.30 -2.46
CA GLN A 48 3.91 15.87 -1.62
C GLN A 48 4.08 16.82 -0.44
N PHE A 49 3.93 16.35 0.78
CA PHE A 49 4.20 17.13 1.99
C PHE A 49 5.53 16.68 2.60
N LYS A 50 6.51 17.55 2.57
CA LYS A 50 7.84 17.33 3.16
C LYS A 50 7.94 18.04 4.50
N GLY A 51 7.90 17.26 5.57
CA GLY A 51 8.05 17.78 6.94
C GLY A 51 9.47 18.21 7.28
N ASN A 52 10.49 17.72 6.53
CA ASN A 52 11.90 18.01 6.74
C ASN A 52 12.41 17.79 8.19
N GLY A 53 11.78 16.89 8.92
CA GLY A 53 12.07 16.62 10.32
C GLY A 53 11.49 17.65 11.29
N HIS A 54 10.74 18.64 10.82
CA HIS A 54 10.07 19.63 11.67
C HIS A 54 8.83 19.06 12.36
N THR A 55 8.44 19.73 13.43
CA THR A 55 7.33 19.35 14.28
C THR A 55 6.16 20.33 14.15
N ILE A 56 4.96 19.79 14.02
CA ILE A 56 3.70 20.50 14.27
C ILE A 56 3.21 20.08 15.65
N SER A 57 3.27 21.00 16.62
CA SER A 57 2.89 20.75 18.02
C SER A 57 1.53 21.33 18.36
N ASP A 58 1.00 20.92 19.51
CA ASP A 58 -0.23 21.43 20.13
C ASP A 58 -1.46 21.21 19.23
N LEU A 59 -1.39 20.19 18.37
CA LEU A 59 -2.55 19.77 17.58
C LEU A 59 -3.69 19.39 18.51
N THR A 60 -4.83 20.02 18.34
CA THR A 60 -6.05 19.70 19.09
C THR A 60 -7.21 19.52 18.12
N ILE A 61 -7.66 18.29 17.98
CA ILE A 61 -8.86 17.93 17.21
C ILE A 61 -9.88 17.38 18.18
N THR A 62 -11.05 18.02 18.27
CA THR A 62 -12.18 17.56 19.08
C THR A 62 -13.47 17.75 18.29
N GLY A 63 -14.45 16.88 18.51
CA GLY A 63 -15.74 16.98 17.83
C GLY A 63 -16.06 15.78 16.96
N GLN A 64 -16.87 15.98 15.94
CA GLN A 64 -17.36 14.91 15.06
C GLN A 64 -16.67 15.01 13.68
N TYR A 65 -15.43 14.58 13.63
CA TYR A 65 -14.71 14.45 12.37
C TYR A 65 -14.51 12.96 12.03
N SER A 66 -14.79 12.60 10.80
CA SER A 66 -14.45 11.30 10.23
C SER A 66 -14.28 11.47 8.71
N PRO A 67 -13.09 11.23 8.17
CA PRO A 67 -11.85 10.82 8.86
C PRO A 67 -11.17 11.98 9.64
N ALA A 68 -10.47 11.65 10.74
CA ALA A 68 -9.81 12.62 11.61
C ALA A 68 -8.30 12.38 11.73
N GLY A 69 -7.53 13.46 11.71
CA GLY A 69 -6.08 13.55 11.82
C GLY A 69 -5.62 14.94 11.42
N LEU A 70 -4.32 15.22 11.44
CA LEU A 70 -3.82 16.47 10.85
C LEU A 70 -4.29 16.60 9.39
N PHE A 71 -4.25 15.48 8.65
CA PHE A 71 -4.88 15.28 7.36
C PHE A 71 -6.06 14.32 7.52
N GLY A 72 -7.19 14.63 6.88
CA GLY A 72 -8.33 13.73 6.80
C GLY A 72 -8.02 12.56 5.88
N ILE A 73 -7.78 12.85 4.62
CA ILE A 73 -7.47 11.85 3.59
C ILE A 73 -6.17 12.21 2.88
N VAL A 74 -5.30 11.23 2.70
CA VAL A 74 -4.17 11.29 1.76
C VAL A 74 -4.51 10.38 0.59
N GLU A 75 -4.61 10.97 -0.59
CA GLU A 75 -5.00 10.28 -1.83
C GLU A 75 -3.84 9.44 -2.39
N GLU A 76 -4.10 8.57 -3.36
CA GLU A 76 -3.13 7.65 -3.98
C GLU A 76 -1.81 8.32 -4.42
N GLN A 77 -1.90 9.52 -4.99
CA GLN A 77 -0.74 10.28 -5.44
C GLN A 77 -0.10 11.12 -4.32
N GLY A 78 -0.75 11.18 -3.16
CA GLY A 78 -0.31 11.95 -2.01
C GLY A 78 0.83 11.29 -1.26
N SER A 79 1.75 12.10 -0.75
CA SER A 79 2.79 11.63 0.16
C SER A 79 3.04 12.60 1.31
N ILE A 80 3.35 12.05 2.48
CA ILE A 80 3.79 12.79 3.65
C ILE A 80 5.08 12.17 4.15
N GLU A 81 6.13 12.98 4.23
CA GLU A 81 7.46 12.50 4.55
C GLU A 81 8.10 13.31 5.68
N SER A 82 8.79 12.63 6.60
CA SER A 82 9.64 13.22 7.65
C SER A 82 8.94 14.32 8.47
N LEU A 83 7.68 14.04 8.88
CA LEU A 83 6.86 14.95 9.68
C LEU A 83 6.68 14.42 11.09
N SER A 84 6.92 15.28 12.10
CA SER A 84 6.56 15.02 13.49
C SER A 84 5.30 15.79 13.87
N VAL A 85 4.36 15.12 14.55
CA VAL A 85 3.12 15.73 15.05
C VAL A 85 2.97 15.44 16.53
N ARG A 86 2.61 16.47 17.31
CA ARG A 86 2.31 16.33 18.74
C ARG A 86 0.95 16.91 19.04
N GLY A 87 0.13 16.17 19.81
CA GLY A 87 -1.15 16.72 20.21
C GLY A 87 -2.18 15.69 20.67
N VAL A 88 -3.43 16.12 20.60
CA VAL A 88 -4.59 15.32 20.99
C VAL A 88 -5.57 15.29 19.82
N VAL A 89 -5.88 14.09 19.38
CA VAL A 89 -6.97 13.82 18.45
C VAL A 89 -8.03 13.05 19.22
N SER A 90 -9.15 13.67 19.51
CA SER A 90 -10.22 13.08 20.29
C SER A 90 -11.55 13.35 19.60
N VAL A 91 -12.02 12.39 18.84
CA VAL A 91 -13.32 12.46 18.18
C VAL A 91 -14.35 11.72 19.02
N SER A 92 -15.51 12.35 19.19
CA SER A 92 -16.57 11.81 20.01
C SER A 92 -17.53 10.92 19.22
N ASP A 93 -18.03 9.93 19.94
CA ASP A 93 -19.09 8.94 19.72
C ASP A 93 -20.05 9.11 18.52
N SER A 94 -19.55 9.06 17.30
CA SER A 94 -20.39 8.57 16.22
C SER A 94 -19.86 7.20 15.79
N ALA A 95 -20.72 6.22 15.66
CA ALA A 95 -20.35 4.92 15.11
C ALA A 95 -19.56 5.10 13.81
N ASP A 96 -18.46 4.35 13.67
CA ASP A 96 -17.61 4.31 12.48
C ASP A 96 -16.74 5.57 12.25
N THR A 97 -16.01 6.03 13.27
CA THR A 97 -15.01 7.09 13.13
C THR A 97 -13.65 6.51 12.78
N THR A 98 -13.07 6.93 11.65
CA THR A 98 -11.70 6.62 11.27
C THR A 98 -10.76 7.71 11.79
N THR A 99 -9.84 7.36 12.70
CA THR A 99 -9.05 8.34 13.44
C THR A 99 -7.57 7.98 13.48
N GLY A 100 -6.73 8.89 13.04
CA GLY A 100 -5.28 8.79 13.15
C GLY A 100 -4.64 10.02 13.77
N GLY A 101 -3.45 9.88 14.33
CA GLY A 101 -2.70 11.03 14.87
C GLY A 101 -2.25 11.99 13.78
N ILE A 102 -1.89 11.48 12.62
CA ILE A 102 -1.43 12.25 11.47
C ILE A 102 -2.45 12.22 10.34
N VAL A 103 -2.94 11.04 9.98
CA VAL A 103 -3.85 10.85 8.84
C VAL A 103 -5.04 10.01 9.25
N GLY A 104 -6.25 10.44 8.89
CA GLY A 104 -7.45 9.61 9.06
C GLY A 104 -7.43 8.42 8.13
N ILE A 105 -7.48 8.65 6.82
CA ILE A 105 -7.43 7.62 5.76
C ILE A 105 -6.22 7.88 4.85
N ASN A 106 -5.43 6.84 4.60
CA ASN A 106 -4.28 6.92 3.71
C ASN A 106 -4.41 5.93 2.55
N HIS A 107 -4.52 6.46 1.34
CA HIS A 107 -4.41 5.73 0.08
C HIS A 107 -3.02 5.91 -0.57
N GLY A 108 -2.25 6.90 -0.10
CA GLY A 108 -0.95 7.28 -0.64
C GLY A 108 0.24 6.73 0.16
N THR A 109 1.19 7.60 0.48
CA THR A 109 2.47 7.20 1.06
C THR A 109 2.80 8.02 2.30
N LEU A 110 3.06 7.34 3.43
CA LEU A 110 3.55 7.92 4.68
C LEU A 110 4.95 7.37 4.98
N ILE A 111 5.97 8.24 5.01
CA ILE A 111 7.34 7.81 5.24
C ILE A 111 7.97 8.59 6.41
N SER A 112 8.57 7.87 7.36
CA SER A 112 9.36 8.45 8.46
C SER A 112 8.60 9.53 9.23
N CYS A 113 7.30 9.33 9.45
CA CYS A 113 6.46 10.24 10.22
C CYS A 113 6.38 9.80 11.69
N GLN A 114 6.23 10.76 12.60
CA GLN A 114 6.16 10.49 14.03
C GLN A 114 4.95 11.19 14.66
N PHE A 115 4.26 10.46 15.55
CA PHE A 115 3.22 11.04 16.40
C PHE A 115 3.54 10.85 17.88
N THR A 116 3.25 11.89 18.67
CA THR A 116 3.35 11.85 20.13
C THR A 116 2.14 12.54 20.73
N GLY A 117 1.41 11.86 21.59
CA GLY A 117 0.23 12.45 22.25
C GLY A 117 -0.86 11.43 22.50
N VAL A 118 -2.12 11.80 22.29
CA VAL A 118 -3.27 10.93 22.53
C VAL A 118 -4.16 10.91 21.29
N VAL A 119 -4.51 9.72 20.84
CA VAL A 119 -5.54 9.50 19.81
C VAL A 119 -6.69 8.74 20.45
N THR A 120 -7.89 9.28 20.33
CA THR A 120 -9.12 8.66 20.84
C THR A 120 -10.19 8.70 19.75
N GLY A 121 -10.78 7.56 19.47
CA GLY A 121 -11.87 7.40 18.51
C GLY A 121 -12.74 6.19 18.84
N ASP A 122 -13.70 5.88 18.01
CA ASP A 122 -14.57 4.72 18.19
C ASP A 122 -14.04 3.48 17.46
N SER A 123 -13.87 3.56 16.15
CA SER A 123 -13.36 2.47 15.32
C SER A 123 -12.24 2.94 14.41
N GLU A 124 -11.44 2.01 13.87
CA GLU A 124 -10.29 2.30 12.99
C GLU A 124 -9.36 3.37 13.59
N VAL A 125 -8.88 3.13 14.82
CA VAL A 125 -8.09 4.11 15.59
C VAL A 125 -6.62 3.76 15.57
N GLY A 126 -5.80 4.58 14.94
CA GLY A 126 -4.36 4.37 14.85
C GLY A 126 -3.52 5.55 15.35
N GLY A 127 -2.34 5.24 15.85
CA GLY A 127 -1.44 6.28 16.37
C GLY A 127 -0.89 7.20 15.27
N ILE A 128 -0.74 6.69 14.07
CA ILE A 128 -0.31 7.43 12.87
C ILE A 128 -1.49 7.60 11.91
N VAL A 129 -2.14 6.50 11.56
CA VAL A 129 -3.20 6.46 10.54
C VAL A 129 -4.39 5.63 11.03
N GLY A 130 -5.61 6.12 10.82
CA GLY A 130 -6.82 5.39 11.17
C GLY A 130 -7.00 4.16 10.30
N ARG A 131 -7.17 4.35 9.00
CA ARG A 131 -7.24 3.29 7.99
C ARG A 131 -6.23 3.54 6.87
N THR A 132 -5.60 2.48 6.38
CA THR A 132 -4.68 2.57 5.25
C THR A 132 -4.80 1.36 4.34
N ASP A 133 -4.81 1.62 3.05
CA ASP A 133 -4.52 0.70 1.96
C ASP A 133 -3.26 1.12 1.19
N GLY A 134 -2.71 2.30 1.51
CA GLY A 134 -1.46 2.82 0.97
C GLY A 134 -0.21 2.35 1.75
N LEU A 135 0.94 2.93 1.40
CA LEU A 135 2.22 2.61 2.03
C LEU A 135 2.41 3.38 3.35
N VAL A 136 2.78 2.68 4.41
CA VAL A 136 3.25 3.26 5.68
C VAL A 136 4.60 2.65 6.02
N SER A 137 5.66 3.46 6.02
CA SER A 137 7.03 2.97 6.22
C SER A 137 7.83 3.86 7.16
N GLY A 138 8.57 3.24 8.09
CA GLY A 138 9.44 3.95 9.03
C GLY A 138 8.71 4.91 9.99
N CYS A 139 7.40 4.80 10.12
CA CYS A 139 6.60 5.65 11.00
C CYS A 139 6.65 5.16 12.46
N VAL A 140 6.64 6.09 13.40
CA VAL A 140 6.76 5.82 14.83
C VAL A 140 5.64 6.52 15.61
N ASN A 141 4.93 5.76 16.42
CA ASN A 141 4.01 6.31 17.40
C ASN A 141 4.58 6.15 18.82
N GLN A 142 4.71 7.26 19.53
CA GLN A 142 5.09 7.33 20.94
C GLN A 142 3.92 7.79 21.84
N GLY A 143 2.73 7.91 21.24
CA GLY A 143 1.52 8.32 21.92
C GLY A 143 0.67 7.15 22.42
N ARG A 144 -0.43 7.50 23.09
CA ARG A 144 -1.47 6.56 23.51
C ARG A 144 -2.58 6.52 22.46
N VAL A 145 -3.07 5.32 22.17
CA VAL A 145 -4.21 5.10 21.27
C VAL A 145 -5.33 4.45 22.07
N LEU A 146 -6.51 5.03 22.00
CA LEU A 146 -7.70 4.58 22.71
C LEU A 146 -8.87 4.46 21.72
N GLY A 147 -9.51 3.32 21.70
CA GLY A 147 -10.66 3.08 20.82
C GLY A 147 -11.44 1.84 21.25
N ARG A 148 -12.58 1.63 20.63
CA ARG A 148 -13.46 0.48 20.93
C ARG A 148 -13.17 -0.69 19.98
N LYS A 149 -12.90 -0.42 18.70
CA LYS A 149 -12.75 -1.43 17.65
C LYS A 149 -11.62 -1.04 16.69
N ASP A 150 -10.89 -2.02 16.15
CA ASP A 150 -9.83 -1.85 15.18
C ASP A 150 -8.80 -0.79 15.65
N VAL A 151 -8.14 -1.09 16.79
CA VAL A 151 -7.20 -0.18 17.45
C VAL A 151 -5.77 -0.68 17.27
N GLY A 152 -4.92 0.16 16.71
CA GLY A 152 -3.51 -0.17 16.47
C GLY A 152 -2.54 0.94 16.85
N GLY A 153 -1.33 0.55 17.23
CA GLY A 153 -0.28 1.50 17.59
C GLY A 153 0.14 2.40 16.43
N ILE A 154 0.13 1.90 15.21
CA ILE A 154 0.46 2.63 13.97
C ILE A 154 -0.83 2.85 13.16
N ALA A 155 -1.47 1.78 12.71
CA ALA A 155 -2.70 1.81 11.93
C ALA A 155 -3.82 1.13 12.71
N GLY A 156 -5.03 1.68 12.69
CA GLY A 156 -6.23 1.03 13.22
C GLY A 156 -6.63 -0.13 12.33
N GLN A 157 -6.82 0.14 11.05
CA GLN A 157 -7.07 -0.87 10.02
C GLN A 157 -6.06 -0.73 8.88
N ALA A 158 -5.45 -1.82 8.48
CA ALA A 158 -4.59 -1.89 7.32
C ALA A 158 -5.16 -2.92 6.35
N GLU A 159 -5.64 -2.43 5.23
CA GLU A 159 -6.04 -3.24 4.10
C GLU A 159 -4.94 -3.04 3.05
N PRO A 160 -4.22 -4.10 2.65
CA PRO A 160 -3.28 -3.93 1.57
C PRO A 160 -4.08 -3.55 0.31
N TYR A 161 -3.92 -2.31 -0.15
CA TYR A 161 -4.29 -1.94 -1.50
C TYR A 161 -3.39 -2.75 -2.42
N ARG A 162 -3.86 -3.91 -2.73
CA ARG A 162 -3.43 -4.61 -3.91
C ARG A 162 -4.44 -4.33 -5.01
N GLU A 163 -4.36 -3.19 -5.64
CA GLU A 163 -4.38 -3.27 -7.07
C GLU A 163 -3.14 -4.06 -7.44
N LEU A 164 -3.27 -5.36 -7.35
CA LEU A 164 -2.46 -6.21 -8.17
C LEU A 164 -2.85 -5.78 -9.59
N ASP A 165 -2.04 -4.91 -10.20
CA ASP A 165 -1.98 -4.81 -11.64
C ASP A 165 -1.36 -6.14 -12.14
N LEU A 166 -2.03 -7.23 -11.73
CA LEU A 166 -1.78 -8.62 -12.12
C LEU A 166 -1.95 -8.76 -13.62
N SER A 167 -2.76 -7.87 -14.23
CA SER A 167 -3.07 -7.96 -15.64
C SER A 167 -1.91 -7.60 -16.56
N LYS A 168 -0.98 -6.74 -16.17
CA LYS A 168 0.08 -6.27 -17.09
C LYS A 168 1.50 -6.67 -16.69
N ASP A 169 1.88 -6.56 -15.45
CA ASP A 169 3.27 -6.82 -15.05
C ASP A 169 3.51 -8.25 -14.60
N THR A 170 2.59 -8.87 -13.88
CA THR A 170 2.74 -10.27 -13.45
C THR A 170 2.53 -11.23 -14.61
N ILE A 171 1.57 -10.96 -15.50
CA ILE A 171 1.36 -11.74 -16.73
C ILE A 171 2.51 -11.51 -17.70
N ARG A 172 3.03 -10.29 -17.83
CA ARG A 172 4.22 -10.00 -18.62
C ARG A 172 5.47 -10.71 -18.09
N ARG A 173 5.63 -10.73 -16.78
CA ARG A 173 6.70 -11.41 -16.08
C ARG A 173 6.56 -12.92 -16.18
N LEU A 174 5.36 -13.46 -16.00
CA LEU A 174 5.06 -14.87 -16.22
C LEU A 174 5.28 -15.29 -17.69
N ARG A 175 4.89 -14.48 -18.65
CA ARG A 175 5.18 -14.71 -20.08
C ARG A 175 6.69 -14.69 -20.36
N SER A 176 7.42 -13.74 -19.78
CA SER A 176 8.88 -13.66 -19.93
C SER A 176 9.58 -14.87 -19.32
N GLU A 177 9.14 -15.33 -18.15
CA GLU A 177 9.69 -16.51 -17.49
C GLU A 177 9.31 -17.82 -18.23
N LEU A 178 8.11 -17.88 -18.83
CA LEU A 178 7.69 -18.97 -19.70
C LEU A 178 8.46 -18.99 -21.03
N GLU A 179 8.81 -17.85 -21.61
CA GLU A 179 9.68 -17.77 -22.79
C GLU A 179 11.10 -18.23 -22.47
N VAL A 180 11.64 -17.87 -21.30
CA VAL A 180 12.95 -18.36 -20.84
C VAL A 180 12.92 -19.88 -20.61
N LEU A 181 11.86 -20.41 -19.99
CA LEU A 181 11.65 -21.86 -19.82
C LEU A 181 11.52 -22.58 -21.16
N ARG A 182 10.82 -21.99 -22.12
CA ARG A 182 10.70 -22.52 -23.47
C ARG A 182 12.05 -22.54 -24.20
N GLY A 183 12.84 -21.48 -24.09
CA GLY A 183 14.21 -21.44 -24.62
C GLY A 183 15.12 -22.49 -24.00
N LEU A 184 15.02 -22.72 -22.68
CA LEU A 184 15.75 -23.78 -21.98
C LEU A 184 15.31 -25.20 -22.39
N VAL A 185 14.03 -25.41 -22.70
CA VAL A 185 13.51 -26.68 -23.22
C VAL A 185 13.99 -26.90 -24.66
N ASP A 186 13.95 -25.88 -25.51
CA ASP A 186 14.44 -25.95 -26.90
C ASP A 186 15.97 -26.18 -26.97
N ASP A 187 16.74 -25.55 -26.08
CA ASP A 187 18.20 -25.78 -25.97
C ASP A 187 18.52 -27.20 -25.42
N THR A 188 17.67 -27.74 -24.53
CA THR A 188 17.88 -29.10 -23.99
C THR A 188 17.56 -30.18 -24.99
N THR A 189 16.60 -29.95 -25.90
CA THR A 189 16.32 -30.90 -27.00
C THR A 189 17.45 -30.98 -28.01
N GLY A 190 18.28 -29.94 -28.15
CA GLY A 190 19.48 -29.95 -29.00
C GLY A 190 20.70 -30.73 -28.44
N VAL A 191 20.70 -31.04 -27.14
CA VAL A 191 21.84 -31.69 -26.45
C VAL A 191 21.58 -33.19 -26.14
N VAL A 192 20.38 -33.70 -26.50
CA VAL A 192 19.84 -35.00 -26.03
C VAL A 192 20.54 -36.24 -26.62
N GLU A 193 21.48 -36.11 -27.54
CA GLU A 193 22.10 -37.33 -28.16
C GLU A 193 23.15 -38.05 -27.29
N ASN A 194 23.55 -37.52 -26.09
CA ASN A 194 24.69 -38.13 -25.38
C ASN A 194 24.63 -38.32 -23.84
N SER A 195 23.50 -38.18 -23.12
CA SER A 195 23.51 -38.42 -21.67
C SER A 195 22.13 -38.67 -21.02
N THR A 196 21.66 -39.89 -21.02
CA THR A 196 20.34 -40.31 -20.53
C THR A 196 20.12 -40.11 -19.01
N THR A 197 21.17 -40.13 -18.20
CA THR A 197 21.03 -40.04 -16.72
C THR A 197 20.98 -38.60 -16.20
N SER A 198 21.68 -37.69 -16.83
CA SER A 198 21.70 -36.27 -16.46
C SER A 198 20.39 -35.57 -16.84
N ILE A 199 19.75 -36.01 -17.90
CA ILE A 199 18.49 -35.50 -18.44
C ILE A 199 17.32 -35.82 -17.49
N SER A 200 17.28 -37.03 -16.93
CA SER A 200 16.20 -37.44 -16.01
C SER A 200 16.17 -36.57 -14.74
N ASN A 201 17.32 -36.22 -14.18
CA ASN A 201 17.41 -35.37 -13.00
C ASN A 201 17.05 -33.90 -13.31
N SER A 202 17.43 -33.39 -14.48
CA SER A 202 17.07 -32.05 -14.91
C SER A 202 15.59 -31.92 -15.22
N PHE A 203 14.98 -32.95 -15.82
CA PHE A 203 13.54 -33.05 -16.06
C PHE A 203 12.73 -33.09 -14.75
N SER A 204 13.19 -33.85 -13.75
CA SER A 204 12.53 -33.92 -12.44
C SER A 204 12.58 -32.58 -11.70
N ALA A 205 13.70 -31.87 -11.78
CA ALA A 205 13.82 -30.53 -11.19
C ALA A 205 12.93 -29.50 -11.91
N MET A 206 12.86 -29.58 -13.24
CA MET A 206 12.02 -28.70 -14.07
C MET A 206 10.53 -28.98 -13.81
N THR A 207 10.12 -30.24 -13.70
CA THR A 207 8.73 -30.63 -13.35
C THR A 207 8.37 -30.07 -11.97
N SER A 208 9.25 -30.16 -10.99
CA SER A 208 9.00 -29.60 -9.66
C SER A 208 8.89 -28.07 -9.64
N GLN A 209 9.67 -27.37 -10.45
CA GLN A 209 9.56 -25.90 -10.60
C GLN A 209 8.29 -25.50 -11.34
N MET A 210 7.86 -26.28 -12.33
CA MET A 210 6.61 -26.06 -13.04
C MET A 210 5.40 -26.34 -12.14
N ASP A 211 5.41 -27.39 -11.32
CA ASP A 211 4.35 -27.66 -10.34
C ASP A 211 4.25 -26.52 -9.31
N THR A 212 5.39 -25.93 -8.94
CA THR A 212 5.42 -24.76 -8.04
C THR A 212 4.84 -23.51 -8.72
N ALA A 213 5.18 -23.29 -9.99
CA ALA A 213 4.64 -22.17 -10.77
C ALA A 213 3.12 -22.32 -11.02
N ILE A 214 2.66 -23.54 -11.30
CA ILE A 214 1.23 -23.85 -11.44
C ILE A 214 0.49 -23.68 -10.11
N ALA A 215 1.09 -24.10 -8.99
CA ALA A 215 0.52 -23.91 -7.66
C ALA A 215 0.42 -22.43 -7.30
N ALA A 216 1.45 -21.63 -7.64
CA ALA A 216 1.44 -20.19 -7.46
C ALA A 216 0.40 -19.49 -8.36
N ALA A 217 0.26 -19.96 -9.62
CA ALA A 217 -0.75 -19.44 -10.54
C ALA A 217 -2.18 -19.77 -10.07
N ARG A 218 -2.41 -20.97 -9.51
CA ARG A 218 -3.70 -21.34 -8.90
C ARG A 218 -3.99 -20.55 -7.63
N GLN A 219 -2.98 -20.30 -6.81
CA GLN A 219 -3.14 -19.48 -5.62
C GLN A 219 -3.44 -18.01 -5.96
N LEU A 220 -2.96 -17.53 -7.11
CA LEU A 220 -3.31 -16.24 -7.68
C LEU A 220 -4.74 -16.23 -8.24
N ASP A 221 -5.19 -17.33 -8.84
CA ASP A 221 -6.56 -17.51 -9.33
C ASP A 221 -7.58 -17.49 -8.17
N ASP A 222 -7.29 -18.19 -7.08
CA ASP A 222 -8.12 -18.18 -5.87
C ASP A 222 -8.21 -16.78 -5.23
N GLN A 223 -7.17 -15.96 -5.36
CA GLN A 223 -7.15 -14.58 -4.88
C GLN A 223 -7.71 -13.57 -5.89
N ALA A 224 -7.76 -13.93 -7.16
CA ALA A 224 -8.25 -13.10 -8.26
C ALA A 224 -9.70 -13.42 -8.67
N SER A 225 -10.39 -14.29 -7.94
CA SER A 225 -11.76 -14.68 -8.26
C SER A 225 -12.77 -13.51 -8.26
N ASP A 226 -12.37 -12.34 -7.78
CA ASP A 226 -13.12 -11.08 -7.88
C ASP A 226 -12.80 -10.26 -9.15
N TYR A 227 -11.81 -10.68 -9.94
CA TYR A 227 -11.37 -9.97 -11.15
C TYR A 227 -11.63 -10.80 -12.41
N GLY A 228 -12.84 -10.69 -12.89
CA GLY A 228 -13.35 -11.00 -14.22
C GLY A 228 -12.76 -12.13 -15.08
N ASP A 229 -13.62 -12.73 -15.86
CA ASP A 229 -13.44 -13.90 -16.76
C ASP A 229 -12.19 -13.85 -17.69
N GLU A 230 -11.60 -12.67 -17.92
CA GLU A 230 -10.47 -12.47 -18.85
C GLU A 230 -9.12 -12.97 -18.30
N VAL A 231 -8.94 -12.90 -16.98
CA VAL A 231 -7.72 -13.39 -16.30
C VAL A 231 -7.79 -14.92 -16.13
N ALA A 232 -8.94 -15.46 -15.83
CA ALA A 232 -9.17 -16.91 -15.74
C ALA A 232 -8.88 -17.60 -17.07
N ASP A 233 -9.34 -17.05 -18.19
CA ASP A 233 -9.11 -17.56 -19.55
C ASP A 233 -7.62 -17.58 -19.94
N GLU A 234 -6.84 -16.58 -19.53
CA GLU A 234 -5.40 -16.49 -19.85
C GLU A 234 -4.56 -17.47 -19.01
N ILE A 235 -4.94 -17.68 -17.74
CA ILE A 235 -4.32 -18.69 -16.86
C ILE A 235 -4.63 -20.11 -17.36
N ASP A 236 -5.85 -20.36 -17.81
CA ASP A 236 -6.25 -21.66 -18.35
C ASP A 236 -5.54 -21.99 -19.67
N ARG A 237 -5.35 -20.99 -20.53
CA ARG A 237 -4.51 -21.12 -21.75
C ARG A 237 -3.04 -21.40 -21.40
N ALA A 238 -2.47 -20.70 -20.43
CA ALA A 238 -1.10 -20.93 -19.97
C ALA A 238 -0.94 -22.34 -19.39
N SER A 239 -1.90 -22.79 -18.59
CA SER A 239 -1.93 -24.14 -18.00
C SER A 239 -2.03 -25.24 -19.06
N THR A 240 -2.84 -25.02 -20.11
CA THR A 240 -3.00 -25.97 -21.23
C THR A 240 -1.71 -26.06 -22.05
N LEU A 241 -1.07 -24.94 -22.35
CA LEU A 241 0.21 -24.90 -23.08
C LEU A 241 1.33 -25.62 -22.32
N LEU A 242 1.37 -25.45 -21.00
CA LEU A 242 2.29 -26.13 -20.10
C LEU A 242 2.07 -27.65 -20.08
N ALA A 243 0.82 -28.09 -20.00
CA ALA A 243 0.45 -29.51 -20.00
C ALA A 243 0.81 -30.20 -21.33
N ASP A 244 0.61 -29.52 -22.45
CA ASP A 244 0.96 -30.04 -23.79
C ASP A 244 2.48 -30.11 -24.01
N THR A 245 3.23 -29.13 -23.50
CA THR A 245 4.71 -29.15 -23.54
C THR A 245 5.27 -30.32 -22.74
N LEU A 246 4.65 -30.65 -21.57
CA LEU A 246 5.04 -31.80 -20.75
C LEU A 246 4.72 -33.16 -21.41
N LYS A 247 3.62 -33.24 -22.18
CA LYS A 247 3.29 -34.46 -22.94
C LYS A 247 4.28 -34.71 -24.06
N ILE A 248 4.70 -33.67 -24.77
CA ILE A 248 5.70 -33.76 -25.84
C ILE A 248 7.05 -34.24 -25.27
N GLY A 249 7.49 -33.71 -24.11
CA GLY A 249 8.70 -34.15 -23.44
C GLY A 249 8.70 -35.61 -22.98
N ARG A 250 7.50 -36.17 -22.62
CA ARG A 250 7.36 -37.58 -22.23
C ARG A 250 7.27 -38.53 -23.42
N ALA A 251 6.91 -38.06 -24.60
CA ALA A 251 6.82 -38.88 -25.81
C ALA A 251 8.16 -39.11 -26.51
N HIS A 252 9.21 -38.37 -26.11
CA HIS A 252 10.53 -38.43 -26.68
C HIS A 252 11.60 -39.02 -25.71
N VAL A 253 11.17 -39.61 -24.58
CA VAL A 253 11.99 -40.40 -23.66
C VAL A 253 11.49 -41.86 -23.70
#